data_ac5639213a15a8c3af87563fa979b2cf
#
_entry.id   ac5639213a15a8c3af87563fa979b2cf
#
_cell.length_a   1.000
_cell.length_b   1.000
_cell.length_c   1.000
_cell.angle_alpha   90.00
_cell.angle_beta   90.00
_cell.angle_gamma   90.00
#
_symmetry.space_group_name_H-M   'P 1'
#
loop_
_entity.id
_entity.type
_entity.pdbx_description
1 polymer ?
#
loop_
_entity_poly.entity_id
_entity_poly.type
_entity_poly.pdbx_seq_one_letter_code
_entity_poly.pdbx_strand_id
1 'polypeptide(L)'
;VVGHWIMGVDLTLLSFMGMLALSGVVVNDSLVLVDYTNQQRKAGMNIKQAVFQSGGRRFRPVLLTSLTTFAGLMPLFFAKSTQAQFLIPMAISLGFGILFATLITLFLVPLNYLILEDIKVYFRRYVRDMKSLMSYKPK
;
A
#
# COMPACT_ATOMS: atom_id res chain seq x y z
N VAL A 1 -2.72 14.89 -8.09
CA VAL A 1 -2.18 15.89 -9.02
C VAL A 1 -2.29 15.41 -10.47
N VAL A 2 -1.71 14.26 -10.86
CA VAL A 2 -1.72 13.76 -12.25
C VAL A 2 -3.14 13.60 -12.81
N GLY A 3 -4.07 13.03 -12.05
CA GLY A 3 -5.47 12.89 -12.47
C GLY A 3 -6.16 14.23 -12.71
N HIS A 4 -5.88 15.24 -11.89
CA HIS A 4 -6.41 16.59 -12.06
C HIS A 4 -5.87 17.25 -13.33
N TRP A 5 -4.58 17.06 -13.59
CA TRP A 5 -3.96 17.57 -14.81
C TRP A 5 -4.56 16.93 -16.09
N ILE A 6 -4.78 15.61 -16.07
CA ILE A 6 -5.40 14.89 -17.20
C ILE A 6 -6.85 15.35 -17.44
N MET A 7 -7.60 15.61 -16.38
CA MET A 7 -9.01 15.99 -16.45
C MET A 7 -9.22 17.50 -16.59
N GLY A 8 -8.15 18.32 -16.51
CA GLY A 8 -8.23 19.78 -16.61
C GLY A 8 -9.01 20.45 -15.47
N VAL A 9 -8.99 19.82 -14.27
CA VAL A 9 -9.73 20.29 -13.09
C VAL A 9 -8.75 20.77 -12.02
N ASP A 10 -9.01 21.94 -11.45
CA ASP A 10 -8.17 22.53 -10.41
C ASP A 10 -8.26 21.76 -9.08
N LEU A 11 -7.19 21.83 -8.30
CA LEU A 11 -7.15 21.30 -6.95
C LEU A 11 -8.01 22.16 -6.01
N THR A 12 -8.99 21.55 -5.40
CA THR A 12 -9.90 22.18 -4.44
C THR A 12 -9.79 21.55 -3.05
N LEU A 13 -10.44 22.14 -2.05
CA LEU A 13 -10.54 21.54 -0.71
C LEU A 13 -11.15 20.14 -0.77
N LEU A 14 -12.08 19.90 -1.68
CA LEU A 14 -12.67 18.57 -1.88
C LEU A 14 -11.68 17.55 -2.46
N SER A 15 -10.71 18.01 -3.27
CA SER A 15 -9.59 17.15 -3.71
C SER A 15 -8.76 16.66 -2.53
N PHE A 16 -8.52 17.48 -1.52
CA PHE A 16 -7.83 17.07 -0.29
C PHE A 16 -8.63 16.07 0.52
N MET A 17 -9.96 16.22 0.59
CA MET A 17 -10.82 15.20 1.21
C MET A 17 -10.72 13.86 0.49
N GLY A 18 -10.68 13.86 -0.84
CA GLY A 18 -10.43 12.67 -1.64
C GLY A 18 -9.06 12.01 -1.34
N MET A 19 -8.02 12.82 -1.15
CA MET A 19 -6.69 12.32 -0.77
C MET A 19 -6.67 11.73 0.65
N LEU A 20 -7.41 12.31 1.60
CA LEU A 20 -7.55 11.75 2.95
C LEU A 20 -8.26 10.39 2.91
N ALA A 21 -9.36 10.29 2.17
CA ALA A 21 -10.06 9.02 1.98
C ALA A 21 -9.15 7.97 1.32
N LEU A 22 -8.38 8.37 0.31
CA LEU A 22 -7.40 7.51 -0.36
C LEU A 22 -6.36 6.97 0.62
N SER A 23 -5.84 7.79 1.53
CA SER A 23 -4.85 7.36 2.52
C SER A 23 -5.38 6.22 3.40
N GLY A 24 -6.64 6.31 3.82
CA GLY A 24 -7.31 5.25 4.58
C GLY A 24 -7.42 3.93 3.81
N VAL A 25 -7.77 4.00 2.53
CA VAL A 25 -7.84 2.80 1.66
C VAL A 25 -6.47 2.17 1.48
N VAL A 26 -5.44 2.95 1.20
CA VAL A 26 -4.06 2.46 0.99
C VAL A 26 -3.50 1.80 2.24
N VAL A 27 -3.74 2.39 3.42
CA VAL A 27 -3.33 1.79 4.70
C VAL A 27 -4.03 0.46 4.93
N ASN A 28 -5.34 0.39 4.69
CA ASN A 28 -6.11 -0.84 4.83
C ASN A 28 -5.58 -1.96 3.92
N ASP A 29 -5.34 -1.68 2.65
CA ASP A 29 -4.80 -2.65 1.68
C ASP A 29 -3.39 -3.12 2.08
N SER A 30 -2.56 -2.22 2.56
CA SER A 30 -1.21 -2.53 3.05
C SER A 30 -1.26 -3.44 4.27
N LEU A 31 -2.15 -3.17 5.24
CA LEU A 31 -2.32 -4.00 6.44
C LEU A 31 -2.74 -5.42 6.09
N VAL A 32 -3.70 -5.60 5.18
CA VAL A 32 -4.15 -6.92 4.73
C VAL A 32 -3.00 -7.72 4.11
N LEU A 33 -2.16 -7.07 3.32
CA LEU A 33 -1.01 -7.72 2.69
C LEU A 33 0.05 -8.16 3.71
N VAL A 34 0.36 -7.29 4.67
CA VAL A 34 1.31 -7.57 5.76
C VAL A 34 0.78 -8.69 6.66
N ASP A 35 -0.50 -8.64 7.02
CA ASP A 35 -1.12 -9.65 7.88
C ASP A 35 -1.08 -11.03 7.22
N TYR A 36 -1.43 -11.12 5.94
CA TYR A 36 -1.33 -12.36 5.19
C TYR A 36 0.10 -12.90 5.14
N THR A 37 1.09 -12.04 4.92
CA THR A 37 2.51 -12.44 4.93
C THR A 37 2.93 -12.97 6.30
N ASN A 38 2.49 -12.33 7.38
CA ASN A 38 2.76 -12.78 8.75
C ASN A 38 2.11 -14.15 9.06
N GLN A 39 0.89 -14.38 8.58
CA GLN A 39 0.22 -15.67 8.73
C GLN A 39 0.99 -16.79 8.02
N GLN A 40 1.48 -16.55 6.80
CA GLN A 40 2.28 -17.55 6.08
C GLN A 40 3.63 -17.85 6.78
N ARG A 41 4.23 -16.82 7.39
CA ARG A 41 5.44 -17.02 8.23
C ARG A 41 5.16 -17.87 9.46
N LYS A 42 4.04 -17.62 10.15
CA LYS A 42 3.64 -18.44 11.30
C LYS A 42 3.37 -19.89 10.93
N ALA A 43 2.94 -20.14 9.69
CA ALA A 43 2.77 -21.48 9.12
C ALA A 43 4.10 -22.17 8.73
N GLY A 44 5.26 -21.56 9.02
CA GLY A 44 6.59 -22.14 8.77
C GLY A 44 7.19 -21.87 7.40
N MET A 45 6.57 -21.02 6.58
CA MET A 45 7.14 -20.66 5.28
C MET A 45 8.37 -19.78 5.40
N ASN A 46 9.32 -19.97 4.47
CA ASN A 46 10.46 -19.07 4.32
C ASN A 46 9.96 -17.68 3.90
N ILE A 47 10.61 -16.62 4.44
CA ILE A 47 10.23 -15.21 4.24
C ILE A 47 10.05 -14.86 2.77
N LYS A 48 11.02 -15.22 1.92
CA LYS A 48 10.96 -14.94 0.48
C LYS A 48 9.73 -15.58 -0.16
N GLN A 49 9.45 -16.83 0.16
CA GLN A 49 8.28 -17.55 -0.34
C GLN A 49 6.96 -16.95 0.18
N ALA A 50 6.90 -16.59 1.47
CA ALA A 50 5.72 -15.95 2.07
C ALA A 50 5.40 -14.61 1.40
N VAL A 51 6.41 -13.78 1.12
CA VAL A 51 6.25 -12.48 0.46
C VAL A 51 5.80 -12.66 -0.99
N PHE A 52 6.45 -13.54 -1.76
CA PHE A 52 6.05 -13.81 -3.15
C PHE A 52 4.63 -14.37 -3.25
N GLN A 53 4.28 -15.29 -2.36
CA GLN A 53 2.95 -15.89 -2.35
C GLN A 53 1.87 -14.91 -1.91
N SER A 54 2.20 -13.99 -0.99
CA SER A 54 1.30 -12.90 -0.57
C SER A 54 1.00 -11.96 -1.73
N GLY A 55 2.03 -11.50 -2.43
CA GLY A 55 1.90 -10.66 -3.60
C GLY A 55 1.01 -11.31 -4.67
N GLY A 56 1.32 -12.54 -5.07
CA GLY A 56 0.57 -13.25 -6.11
C GLY A 56 -0.89 -13.53 -5.76
N ARG A 57 -1.16 -13.96 -4.52
CA ARG A 57 -2.54 -14.28 -4.10
C ARG A 57 -3.41 -13.04 -3.84
N ARG A 58 -2.81 -11.96 -3.39
CA ARG A 58 -3.53 -10.70 -3.09
C ARG A 58 -3.61 -9.76 -4.28
N PHE A 59 -2.79 -9.97 -5.31
CA PHE A 59 -2.80 -9.16 -6.53
C PHE A 59 -4.20 -9.06 -7.15
N ARG A 60 -4.85 -10.19 -7.40
CA ARG A 60 -6.16 -10.23 -8.05
C ARG A 60 -7.26 -9.52 -7.24
N PRO A 61 -7.48 -9.82 -5.94
CA PRO A 61 -8.48 -9.13 -5.14
C PRO A 61 -8.26 -7.63 -5.05
N VAL A 62 -7.03 -7.20 -4.79
CA VAL A 62 -6.70 -5.77 -4.62
C VAL A 62 -6.85 -5.02 -5.95
N LEU A 63 -6.37 -5.60 -7.06
CA LEU A 63 -6.55 -5.01 -8.39
C LEU A 63 -8.03 -4.91 -8.77
N LEU A 64 -8.80 -5.98 -8.51
CA LEU A 64 -10.23 -5.99 -8.81
C LEU A 64 -10.99 -4.92 -8.01
N THR A 65 -10.70 -4.78 -6.72
CA THR A 65 -11.30 -3.75 -5.86
C THR A 65 -10.98 -2.35 -6.37
N SER A 66 -9.75 -2.09 -6.75
CA SER A 66 -9.33 -0.79 -7.28
C SER A 66 -9.98 -0.47 -8.62
N LEU A 67 -10.08 -1.44 -9.51
CA LEU A 67 -10.77 -1.28 -10.80
C LEU A 67 -12.28 -1.07 -10.63
N THR A 68 -12.93 -1.81 -9.74
CA THR A 68 -14.38 -1.64 -9.48
C THR A 68 -14.67 -0.29 -8.83
N THR A 69 -13.82 0.17 -7.91
CA THR A 69 -13.95 1.50 -7.30
C THR A 69 -13.77 2.60 -8.34
N PHE A 70 -12.76 2.50 -9.20
CA PHE A 70 -12.56 3.45 -10.29
C PHE A 70 -13.72 3.46 -11.27
N ALA A 71 -14.19 2.30 -11.69
CA ALA A 71 -15.35 2.16 -12.57
C ALA A 71 -16.64 2.72 -11.93
N GLY A 72 -16.82 2.54 -10.63
CA GLY A 72 -17.92 3.11 -9.86
C GLY A 72 -17.91 4.64 -9.80
N LEU A 73 -16.72 5.26 -9.86
CA LEU A 73 -16.57 6.71 -9.90
C LEU A 73 -16.71 7.30 -11.32
N MET A 74 -16.60 6.47 -12.37
CA MET A 74 -16.70 6.92 -13.76
C MET A 74 -17.99 7.74 -14.08
N PRO A 75 -19.18 7.32 -13.65
CA PRO A 75 -20.39 8.10 -13.92
C PRO A 75 -20.33 9.52 -13.36
N LEU A 76 -19.64 9.69 -12.21
CA LEU A 76 -19.48 10.99 -11.57
C LEU A 76 -18.57 11.93 -12.38
N PHE A 77 -17.55 11.41 -13.05
CA PHE A 77 -16.63 12.21 -13.88
C PHE A 77 -17.36 12.88 -15.06
N PHE A 78 -18.41 12.27 -15.57
CA PHE A 78 -19.19 12.76 -16.70
C PHE A 78 -20.50 13.45 -16.30
N ALA A 79 -20.77 13.56 -15.01
CA ALA A 79 -21.97 14.21 -14.51
C ALA A 79 -21.94 15.72 -14.77
N LYS A 80 -23.02 16.24 -15.35
CA LYS A 80 -23.16 17.66 -15.71
C LYS A 80 -23.99 18.47 -14.71
N SER A 81 -24.50 17.82 -13.65
CA SER A 81 -25.29 18.52 -12.65
C SER A 81 -24.40 19.43 -11.78
N THR A 82 -24.92 20.58 -11.38
CA THR A 82 -24.18 21.58 -10.58
C THR A 82 -23.68 20.96 -9.26
N GLN A 83 -24.49 20.11 -8.64
CA GLN A 83 -24.11 19.41 -7.42
C GLN A 83 -22.98 18.40 -7.63
N ALA A 84 -22.99 17.68 -8.75
CA ALA A 84 -21.93 16.73 -9.08
C ALA A 84 -20.59 17.44 -9.36
N GLN A 85 -20.63 18.63 -9.96
CA GLN A 85 -19.41 19.39 -10.27
C GLN A 85 -18.57 19.70 -9.02
N PHE A 86 -19.18 19.88 -7.85
CA PHE A 86 -18.45 20.05 -6.59
C PHE A 86 -17.73 18.77 -6.15
N LEU A 87 -18.29 17.59 -6.47
CA LEU A 87 -17.74 16.30 -6.06
C LEU A 87 -16.71 15.74 -7.06
N ILE A 88 -16.68 16.24 -8.27
CA ILE A 88 -15.75 15.77 -9.33
C ILE A 88 -14.29 15.87 -8.87
N PRO A 89 -13.77 16.97 -8.30
CA PRO A 89 -12.38 17.06 -7.87
C PRO A 89 -12.02 16.00 -6.81
N MET A 90 -12.95 15.70 -5.89
CA MET A 90 -12.79 14.66 -4.87
C MET A 90 -12.72 13.27 -5.52
N ALA A 91 -13.65 12.99 -6.46
CA ALA A 91 -13.70 11.72 -7.18
C ALA A 91 -12.45 11.48 -8.04
N ILE A 92 -11.92 12.52 -8.68
CA ILE A 92 -10.66 12.45 -9.44
C ILE A 92 -9.48 12.10 -8.51
N SER A 93 -9.36 12.78 -7.38
CA SER A 93 -8.31 12.49 -6.40
C SER A 93 -8.38 11.05 -5.92
N LEU A 94 -9.58 10.57 -5.56
CA LEU A 94 -9.79 9.23 -5.06
C LEU A 94 -9.60 8.17 -6.17
N GLY A 95 -10.21 8.35 -7.33
CA GLY A 95 -10.21 7.36 -8.42
C GLY A 95 -8.83 7.15 -9.02
N PHE A 96 -8.19 8.22 -9.49
CA PHE A 96 -6.83 8.12 -10.02
C PHE A 96 -5.83 7.77 -8.92
N GLY A 97 -6.03 8.31 -7.71
CA GLY A 97 -5.19 7.99 -6.56
C GLY A 97 -5.21 6.52 -6.21
N ILE A 98 -6.38 5.86 -6.21
CA ILE A 98 -6.50 4.43 -5.90
C ILE A 98 -5.77 3.55 -6.92
N LEU A 99 -5.86 3.87 -8.21
CA LEU A 99 -5.15 3.11 -9.24
C LEU A 99 -3.62 3.18 -9.06
N PHE A 100 -3.08 4.39 -8.91
CA PHE A 100 -1.65 4.57 -8.67
C PHE A 100 -1.19 3.98 -7.34
N ALA A 101 -1.94 4.22 -6.28
CA ALA A 101 -1.62 3.69 -4.96
C ALA A 101 -1.62 2.16 -4.93
N THR A 102 -2.56 1.52 -5.60
CA THR A 102 -2.62 0.06 -5.70
C THR A 102 -1.38 -0.51 -6.38
N LEU A 103 -0.96 0.07 -7.50
CA LEU A 103 0.26 -0.36 -8.19
C LEU A 103 1.49 -0.20 -7.28
N ILE A 104 1.63 0.97 -6.65
CA ILE A 104 2.74 1.25 -5.74
C ILE A 104 2.72 0.29 -4.54
N THR A 105 1.58 0.09 -3.90
CA THR A 105 1.44 -0.76 -2.72
C THR A 105 1.79 -2.21 -3.02
N LEU A 106 1.36 -2.75 -4.16
CA LEU A 106 1.66 -4.12 -4.56
C LEU A 106 3.16 -4.38 -4.73
N PHE A 107 3.94 -3.37 -5.12
CA PHE A 107 5.39 -3.47 -5.23
C PHE A 107 6.10 -3.06 -3.94
N LEU A 108 5.68 -1.97 -3.33
CA LEU A 108 6.39 -1.35 -2.20
C LEU A 108 6.26 -2.17 -0.92
N VAL A 109 5.08 -2.75 -0.65
CA VAL A 109 4.85 -3.50 0.60
C VAL A 109 5.70 -4.78 0.64
N PRO A 110 5.75 -5.65 -0.38
CA PRO A 110 6.65 -6.79 -0.42
C PRO A 110 8.13 -6.39 -0.28
N LEU A 111 8.52 -5.33 -0.96
CA LEU A 111 9.90 -4.84 -0.93
C LEU A 111 10.30 -4.35 0.47
N ASN A 112 9.48 -3.51 1.08
CA ASN A 112 9.71 -3.02 2.44
C ASN A 112 9.75 -4.16 3.47
N TYR A 113 8.91 -5.17 3.29
CA TYR A 113 8.91 -6.33 4.20
C TYR A 113 10.24 -7.10 4.14
N LEU A 114 10.80 -7.30 2.94
CA LEU A 114 12.12 -7.94 2.76
C LEU A 114 13.24 -7.09 3.39
N ILE A 115 13.23 -5.78 3.14
CA ILE A 115 14.24 -4.86 3.70
C ILE A 115 14.20 -4.86 5.23
N LEU A 116 13.03 -4.78 5.83
CA LEU A 116 12.88 -4.80 7.29
C LEU A 116 13.37 -6.10 7.91
N GLU A 117 13.20 -7.22 7.22
CA GLU A 117 13.69 -8.51 7.72
C GLU A 117 15.21 -8.63 7.61
N ASP A 118 15.81 -8.13 6.54
CA ASP A 118 17.27 -8.09 6.39
C ASP A 118 17.89 -7.22 7.50
N ILE A 119 17.29 -6.08 7.80
CA ILE A 119 17.71 -5.21 8.91
C ILE A 119 17.60 -5.95 10.26
N LYS A 120 16.52 -6.69 10.51
CA LYS A 120 16.35 -7.46 11.74
C LYS A 120 17.41 -8.56 11.88
N VAL A 121 17.72 -9.25 10.79
CA VAL A 121 18.76 -10.29 10.77
C VAL A 121 20.13 -9.68 11.07
N TYR A 122 20.45 -8.55 10.45
CA TYR A 122 21.70 -7.83 10.68
C TYR A 122 21.82 -7.38 12.14
N PHE A 123 20.76 -6.79 12.70
CA PHE A 123 20.74 -6.34 14.10
C PHE A 123 20.87 -7.51 15.08
N ARG A 124 20.21 -8.66 14.81
CA ARG A 124 20.34 -9.86 15.64
C ARG A 124 21.76 -10.43 15.62
N ARG A 125 22.45 -10.39 14.48
CA ARG A 125 23.87 -10.79 14.37
C ARG A 125 24.72 -9.87 15.22
N TYR A 126 24.58 -8.56 15.06
CA TYR A 126 25.33 -7.56 15.81
C TYR A 126 25.18 -7.71 17.33
N VAL A 127 23.96 -7.88 17.82
CA VAL A 127 23.69 -8.11 19.25
C VAL A 127 24.28 -9.42 19.75
N ARG A 128 24.29 -10.47 18.94
CA ARG A 128 24.88 -11.77 19.28
C ARG A 128 26.40 -11.68 19.39
N ASP A 129 27.02 -11.00 18.44
CA ASP A 129 28.47 -10.81 18.43
C ASP A 129 28.93 -9.97 19.64
N MET A 130 28.19 -8.92 19.99
CA MET A 130 28.44 -8.15 21.22
C MET A 130 28.28 -8.99 22.50
N LYS A 131 27.26 -9.85 22.57
CA LYS A 131 27.09 -10.78 23.70
C LYS A 131 28.25 -11.77 23.83
N SER A 132 28.75 -12.29 22.72
CA SER A 132 29.90 -13.21 22.73
C SER A 132 31.19 -12.53 23.20
N LEU A 133 31.40 -11.27 22.85
CA LEU A 133 32.53 -10.47 23.33
C LEU A 133 32.45 -10.16 24.82
N MET A 134 31.25 -9.85 25.35
CA MET A 134 31.04 -9.59 26.76
C MET A 134 31.09 -10.87 27.64
N SER A 135 30.85 -12.04 27.04
CA SER A 135 30.91 -13.33 27.74
C SER A 135 32.34 -13.94 27.75
N TYR A 136 33.29 -13.31 27.08
CA TYR A 136 34.68 -13.73 27.12
C TYR A 136 35.29 -13.34 28.50
N LYS A 137 35.30 -14.30 29.45
CA LYS A 137 36.14 -14.23 30.66
C LYS A 137 37.54 -14.70 30.31
N PRO A 138 38.57 -13.85 30.38
CA PRO A 138 39.96 -14.35 30.35
C PRO A 138 40.21 -15.25 31.56
N LYS A 139 40.81 -16.43 31.30
CA LYS A 139 41.33 -17.33 32.34
C LYS A 139 42.52 -16.69 33.00
#